data_7e0b65bf1e0b3066994de6b8ab23a122
#
_entry.id   7e0b65bf1e0b3066994de6b8ab23a122
#
_cell.length_a   1.000
_cell.length_b   1.000
_cell.length_c   1.000
_cell.angle_alpha   90.00
_cell.angle_beta   90.00
_cell.angle_gamma   90.00
#
_symmetry.space_group_name_H-M   'P 1'
#
loop_
_entity.id
_entity.type
_entity.pdbx_description
1 polymer ?
#
loop_
_entity_poly.entity_id
_entity_poly.type
_entity_poly.pdbx_seq_one_letter_code
_entity_poly.pdbx_strand_id
1 'polypeptide(L)'
;PQDMGLKYNPSNGGPADASLTSLIEKYANEYMAHPEEIKSVSLEEARKQGLVRGTDVITPYITALAKFIDFKAIAQSPLKFAVHPLGGSSLAFYEAIKAKYHLDNVDIVSKVQDPTFYFIPIDHDGKIRMDPSSKYPMSPLIKFVEDGTYDFAGASDPDADRFGCATKEGGLIAPNHA
;
A
#
# COMPACT_ATOMS: atom_id res chain seq x y z
N PRO A 1 18.23 -8.64 -5.42
CA PRO A 1 17.85 -7.48 -4.64
C PRO A 1 18.22 -7.69 -3.18
N GLN A 2 18.83 -6.67 -2.58
CA GLN A 2 19.31 -6.74 -1.19
C GLN A 2 18.19 -6.58 -0.16
N ASP A 3 17.06 -6.03 -0.59
CA ASP A 3 15.93 -5.65 0.26
C ASP A 3 14.65 -6.40 -0.12
N MET A 4 14.72 -7.73 -0.18
CA MET A 4 13.57 -8.57 -0.44
C MET A 4 13.19 -9.35 0.81
N GLY A 5 11.90 -9.37 1.16
CA GLY A 5 11.39 -10.12 2.29
C GLY A 5 10.01 -10.71 2.00
N LEU A 6 9.60 -11.65 2.84
CA LEU A 6 8.26 -12.24 2.84
C LEU A 6 7.60 -11.96 4.18
N LYS A 7 6.37 -11.44 4.15
CA LYS A 7 5.51 -11.35 5.33
C LYS A 7 4.57 -12.55 5.35
N TYR A 8 4.53 -13.28 6.44
CA TYR A 8 3.62 -14.40 6.63
C TYR A 8 2.48 -14.01 7.57
N ASN A 9 1.26 -14.19 7.11
CA ASN A 9 0.06 -13.97 7.89
C ASN A 9 -0.64 -15.33 8.10
N PRO A 10 -0.79 -15.79 9.35
CA PRO A 10 -1.56 -17.01 9.68
C PRO A 10 -3.06 -16.81 9.41
N SER A 11 -3.84 -17.88 9.65
CA SER A 11 -5.28 -17.92 9.36
C SER A 11 -6.12 -16.84 10.07
N ASN A 12 -5.59 -16.20 11.12
CA ASN A 12 -6.25 -15.08 11.80
C ASN A 12 -6.12 -13.75 11.02
N GLY A 13 -5.34 -13.72 9.91
CA GLY A 13 -5.14 -12.57 9.05
C GLY A 13 -4.14 -11.52 9.55
N GLY A 14 -3.70 -11.59 10.79
CA GLY A 14 -2.70 -10.68 11.37
C GLY A 14 -1.26 -11.11 11.08
N PRO A 15 -0.26 -10.28 11.44
CA PRO A 15 1.13 -10.66 11.34
C PRO A 15 1.45 -11.87 12.22
N ALA A 16 2.32 -12.77 11.74
CA ALA A 16 2.79 -13.89 12.53
C ALA A 16 3.66 -13.42 13.71
N ASP A 17 3.53 -14.10 14.85
CA ASP A 17 4.39 -13.85 16.00
C ASP A 17 5.82 -14.39 15.80
N ALA A 18 6.73 -13.97 16.69
CA ALA A 18 8.14 -14.33 16.61
C ALA A 18 8.40 -15.84 16.71
N SER A 19 7.57 -16.59 17.42
CA SER A 19 7.74 -18.04 17.55
C SER A 19 7.58 -18.75 16.21
N LEU A 20 6.62 -18.31 15.40
CA LEU A 20 6.36 -18.86 14.09
C LEU A 20 7.36 -18.35 13.05
N THR A 21 7.65 -17.05 13.04
CA THR A 21 8.61 -16.49 12.07
C THR A 21 10.02 -17.01 12.28
N SER A 22 10.47 -17.23 13.53
CA SER A 22 11.78 -17.85 13.81
C SER A 22 11.86 -19.30 13.34
N LEU A 23 10.76 -20.05 13.39
CA LEU A 23 10.71 -21.40 12.85
C LEU A 23 10.81 -21.40 11.31
N ILE A 24 10.10 -20.49 10.64
CA ILE A 24 10.18 -20.31 9.19
C ILE A 24 11.60 -19.92 8.78
N GLU A 25 12.20 -18.95 9.48
CA GLU A 25 13.58 -18.52 9.25
C GLU A 25 14.58 -19.66 9.40
N LYS A 26 14.43 -20.49 10.44
CA LYS A 26 15.27 -21.68 10.65
C LYS A 26 15.24 -22.60 9.42
N TYR A 27 14.05 -22.97 8.95
CA TYR A 27 13.93 -23.84 7.78
C TYR A 27 14.45 -23.17 6.50
N ALA A 28 14.21 -21.88 6.32
CA ALA A 28 14.75 -21.16 5.17
C ALA A 28 16.29 -21.18 5.16
N ASN A 29 16.92 -20.98 6.32
CA ASN A 29 18.38 -21.03 6.44
C ASN A 29 18.94 -22.46 6.23
N GLU A 30 18.22 -23.50 6.64
CA GLU A 30 18.59 -24.90 6.34
C GLU A 30 18.59 -25.13 4.82
N TYR A 31 17.54 -24.71 4.10
CA TYR A 31 17.51 -24.83 2.63
C TYR A 31 18.55 -23.95 1.94
N MET A 32 18.88 -22.77 2.48
CA MET A 32 19.96 -21.94 1.94
C MET A 32 21.33 -22.60 2.08
N ALA A 33 21.54 -23.40 3.13
CA ALA A 33 22.77 -24.17 3.31
C ALA A 33 22.84 -25.42 2.39
N HIS A 34 21.69 -25.91 1.92
CA HIS A 34 21.54 -27.09 1.07
C HIS A 34 20.70 -26.77 -0.18
N PRO A 35 21.18 -25.90 -1.08
CA PRO A 35 20.40 -25.44 -2.24
C PRO A 35 20.03 -26.58 -3.22
N GLU A 36 20.75 -27.71 -3.18
CA GLU A 36 20.45 -28.93 -3.95
C GLU A 36 19.14 -29.60 -3.54
N GLU A 37 18.63 -29.32 -2.34
CA GLU A 37 17.35 -29.84 -1.84
C GLU A 37 16.17 -28.99 -2.34
N ILE A 38 16.41 -27.78 -2.87
CA ILE A 38 15.36 -26.89 -3.34
C ILE A 38 14.81 -27.38 -4.67
N LYS A 39 13.58 -27.90 -4.65
CA LYS A 39 12.89 -28.33 -5.86
C LYS A 39 12.42 -27.11 -6.66
N SER A 40 12.72 -27.08 -7.94
CA SER A 40 12.28 -26.02 -8.84
C SER A 40 11.73 -26.58 -10.14
N VAL A 41 10.84 -25.84 -10.76
CA VAL A 41 10.25 -26.11 -12.07
C VAL A 41 10.12 -24.79 -12.82
N SER A 42 10.15 -24.83 -14.16
CA SER A 42 9.94 -23.62 -14.95
C SER A 42 8.52 -23.08 -14.73
N LEU A 43 8.35 -21.76 -14.87
CA LEU A 43 7.03 -21.12 -14.73
C LEU A 43 6.02 -21.69 -15.75
N GLU A 44 6.48 -22.01 -16.96
CA GLU A 44 5.64 -22.60 -18.00
C GLU A 44 5.11 -23.96 -17.57
N GLU A 45 6.00 -24.83 -17.07
CA GLU A 45 5.65 -26.16 -16.60
C GLU A 45 4.76 -26.09 -15.35
N ALA A 46 5.05 -25.18 -14.41
CA ALA A 46 4.22 -24.94 -13.24
C ALA A 46 2.79 -24.52 -13.62
N ARG A 47 2.63 -23.69 -14.65
CA ARG A 47 1.30 -23.32 -15.19
C ARG A 47 0.58 -24.52 -15.83
N LYS A 48 1.26 -25.32 -16.62
CA LYS A 48 0.70 -26.56 -17.23
C LYS A 48 0.23 -27.53 -16.18
N GLN A 49 0.97 -27.67 -15.11
CA GLN A 49 0.63 -28.55 -13.98
C GLN A 49 -0.41 -27.94 -13.02
N GLY A 50 -0.87 -26.70 -13.23
CA GLY A 50 -1.82 -26.03 -12.37
C GLY A 50 -1.28 -25.61 -11.00
N LEU A 51 0.05 -25.60 -10.85
CA LEU A 51 0.73 -25.16 -9.61
C LEU A 51 0.70 -23.64 -9.44
N VAL A 52 0.51 -22.88 -10.55
CA VAL A 52 0.37 -21.43 -10.55
C VAL A 52 -1.00 -21.06 -11.09
N ARG A 53 -1.76 -20.32 -10.29
CA ARG A 53 -3.10 -19.84 -10.65
C ARG A 53 -3.18 -18.33 -10.48
N GLY A 54 -3.83 -17.66 -11.41
CA GLY A 54 -4.22 -16.25 -11.25
C GLY A 54 -5.40 -16.13 -10.28
N THR A 55 -5.36 -15.13 -9.42
CA THR A 55 -6.45 -14.83 -8.48
C THR A 55 -6.75 -13.33 -8.51
N ASP A 56 -8.02 -12.97 -8.58
CA ASP A 56 -8.47 -11.60 -8.36
C ASP A 56 -8.54 -11.35 -6.85
N VAL A 57 -7.61 -10.53 -6.36
CA VAL A 57 -7.55 -10.13 -4.94
C VAL A 57 -8.21 -8.76 -4.71
N ILE A 58 -8.40 -7.97 -5.76
CA ILE A 58 -8.90 -6.60 -5.68
C ILE A 58 -10.42 -6.61 -5.49
N THR A 59 -11.16 -7.24 -6.38
CA THR A 59 -12.63 -7.19 -6.37
C THR A 59 -13.26 -7.69 -5.06
N PRO A 60 -12.85 -8.83 -4.50
CA PRO A 60 -13.37 -9.27 -3.20
C PRO A 60 -13.06 -8.28 -2.07
N TYR A 61 -11.84 -7.73 -2.04
CA TYR A 61 -11.41 -6.78 -1.02
C TYR A 61 -12.24 -5.49 -1.07
N ILE A 62 -12.29 -4.81 -2.23
CA ILE A 62 -13.04 -3.56 -2.35
C ILE A 62 -14.54 -3.75 -2.14
N THR A 63 -15.07 -4.95 -2.43
CA THR A 63 -16.47 -5.28 -2.15
C THR A 63 -16.71 -5.43 -0.64
N ALA A 64 -15.77 -6.04 0.09
CA ALA A 64 -15.86 -6.19 1.52
C ALA A 64 -15.76 -4.85 2.26
N LEU A 65 -14.98 -3.88 1.75
CA LEU A 65 -14.85 -2.54 2.32
C LEU A 65 -16.18 -1.80 2.44
N ALA A 66 -17.14 -2.05 1.53
CA ALA A 66 -18.47 -1.41 1.59
C ALA A 66 -19.31 -1.79 2.84
N LYS A 67 -18.85 -2.78 3.62
CA LYS A 67 -19.46 -3.10 4.92
C LYS A 67 -19.03 -2.13 6.04
N PHE A 68 -17.93 -1.42 5.83
CA PHE A 68 -17.29 -0.56 6.81
C PHE A 68 -17.23 0.91 6.38
N ILE A 69 -17.24 1.16 5.06
CA ILE A 69 -17.08 2.48 4.45
C ILE A 69 -18.36 2.85 3.70
N ASP A 70 -18.95 3.99 4.02
CA ASP A 70 -20.07 4.56 3.27
C ASP A 70 -19.55 5.30 2.02
N PHE A 71 -19.26 4.55 0.95
CA PHE A 71 -18.82 5.11 -0.31
C PHE A 71 -19.85 6.04 -0.95
N LYS A 72 -21.15 5.85 -0.65
CA LYS A 72 -22.19 6.74 -1.15
C LYS A 72 -22.09 8.13 -0.53
N ALA A 73 -21.85 8.20 0.77
CA ALA A 73 -21.62 9.48 1.45
C ALA A 73 -20.38 10.19 0.89
N ILE A 74 -19.30 9.46 0.61
CA ILE A 74 -18.10 10.02 -0.02
C ILE A 74 -18.43 10.56 -1.40
N ALA A 75 -19.07 9.77 -2.26
CA ALA A 75 -19.43 10.17 -3.64
C ALA A 75 -20.35 11.39 -3.68
N GLN A 76 -21.21 11.57 -2.71
CA GLN A 76 -22.16 12.69 -2.62
C GLN A 76 -21.59 13.91 -1.88
N SER A 77 -20.41 13.79 -1.30
CA SER A 77 -19.75 14.90 -0.59
C SER A 77 -19.33 15.99 -1.58
N PRO A 78 -19.53 17.27 -1.23
CA PRO A 78 -18.97 18.39 -2.00
C PRO A 78 -17.47 18.52 -1.85
N LEU A 79 -16.85 17.80 -0.91
CA LEU A 79 -15.41 17.86 -0.63
C LEU A 79 -14.61 17.19 -1.73
N LYS A 80 -13.42 17.72 -1.99
CA LYS A 80 -12.43 17.17 -2.91
C LYS A 80 -11.34 16.44 -2.14
N PHE A 81 -11.09 15.21 -2.53
CA PHE A 81 -10.13 14.34 -1.88
C PHE A 81 -8.94 14.04 -2.81
N ALA A 82 -7.74 14.14 -2.28
CA ALA A 82 -6.52 13.64 -2.93
C ALA A 82 -6.05 12.35 -2.26
N VAL A 83 -5.68 11.33 -3.04
CA VAL A 83 -5.04 10.12 -2.53
C VAL A 83 -3.73 9.86 -3.27
N HIS A 84 -2.70 9.42 -2.53
CA HIS A 84 -1.38 9.16 -3.06
C HIS A 84 -0.87 7.78 -2.60
N PRO A 85 -0.60 6.84 -3.50
CA PRO A 85 -0.11 5.50 -3.16
C PRO A 85 1.39 5.46 -2.79
N LEU A 86 2.09 6.59 -2.76
CA LEU A 86 3.54 6.72 -2.57
C LEU A 86 4.36 5.70 -3.40
N GLY A 87 3.91 5.43 -4.63
CA GLY A 87 4.56 4.49 -5.55
C GLY A 87 4.27 3.02 -5.29
N GLY A 88 3.37 2.73 -4.36
CA GLY A 88 3.12 1.40 -3.84
C GLY A 88 1.98 0.61 -4.48
N SER A 89 1.67 -0.50 -3.86
CA SER A 89 0.71 -1.51 -4.33
C SER A 89 -0.75 -1.05 -4.28
N SER A 90 -1.07 -0.01 -3.51
CA SER A 90 -2.44 0.50 -3.35
C SER A 90 -3.00 1.19 -4.61
N LEU A 91 -2.17 1.55 -5.60
CA LEU A 91 -2.63 2.24 -6.80
C LEU A 91 -3.80 1.51 -7.49
N ALA A 92 -3.63 0.23 -7.77
CA ALA A 92 -4.67 -0.56 -8.44
C ALA A 92 -5.96 -0.67 -7.61
N PHE A 93 -5.85 -0.67 -6.30
CA PHE A 93 -7.00 -0.67 -5.38
C PHE A 93 -7.72 0.69 -5.41
N TYR A 94 -7.01 1.81 -5.36
CA TYR A 94 -7.61 3.14 -5.47
C TYR A 94 -8.33 3.32 -6.82
N GLU A 95 -7.73 2.89 -7.91
CA GLU A 95 -8.37 2.94 -9.24
C GLU A 95 -9.65 2.11 -9.26
N ALA A 96 -9.61 0.89 -8.74
CA ALA A 96 -10.77 -0.01 -8.68
C ALA A 96 -11.88 0.52 -7.77
N ILE A 97 -11.54 1.09 -6.59
CA ILE A 97 -12.50 1.71 -5.66
C ILE A 97 -13.17 2.90 -6.34
N LYS A 98 -12.37 3.81 -6.91
CA LYS A 98 -12.86 5.01 -7.61
C LYS A 98 -13.84 4.63 -8.72
N ALA A 99 -13.48 3.67 -9.55
CA ALA A 99 -14.33 3.20 -10.66
C ALA A 99 -15.61 2.51 -10.16
N LYS A 100 -15.50 1.61 -9.18
CA LYS A 100 -16.63 0.82 -8.69
C LYS A 100 -17.69 1.67 -7.99
N TYR A 101 -17.26 2.65 -7.19
CA TYR A 101 -18.14 3.45 -6.36
C TYR A 101 -18.38 4.87 -6.89
N HIS A 102 -17.93 5.16 -8.13
CA HIS A 102 -18.12 6.45 -8.81
C HIS A 102 -17.66 7.64 -7.99
N LEU A 103 -16.43 7.54 -7.42
CA LEU A 103 -15.86 8.59 -6.58
C LEU A 103 -15.21 9.68 -7.44
N ASP A 104 -16.02 10.49 -8.13
CA ASP A 104 -15.51 11.52 -9.06
C ASP A 104 -14.77 12.65 -8.34
N ASN A 105 -15.08 12.86 -7.08
CA ASN A 105 -14.46 13.85 -6.19
C ASN A 105 -13.17 13.35 -5.48
N VAL A 106 -12.72 12.14 -5.78
CA VAL A 106 -11.45 11.56 -5.28
C VAL A 106 -10.44 11.49 -6.41
N ASP A 107 -9.33 12.18 -6.29
CA ASP A 107 -8.25 12.16 -7.27
C ASP A 107 -7.05 11.37 -6.79
N ILE A 108 -6.56 10.47 -7.65
CA ILE A 108 -5.29 9.78 -7.45
C ILE A 108 -4.21 10.70 -8.02
N VAL A 109 -3.55 11.45 -7.13
CA VAL A 109 -2.64 12.54 -7.52
C VAL A 109 -1.27 12.08 -8.03
N SER A 110 -0.97 10.80 -7.89
CA SER A 110 0.20 10.18 -8.51
C SER A 110 -0.11 8.75 -8.93
N LYS A 111 0.25 8.42 -10.16
CA LYS A 111 0.18 7.07 -10.71
C LYS A 111 1.57 6.51 -11.02
N VAL A 112 2.61 7.16 -10.50
CA VAL A 112 3.98 6.71 -10.70
C VAL A 112 4.25 5.48 -9.84
N GLN A 113 4.66 4.40 -10.50
CA GLN A 113 5.19 3.19 -9.87
C GLN A 113 6.61 2.99 -10.39
N ASP A 114 7.58 3.41 -9.60
CA ASP A 114 8.99 3.26 -9.92
C ASP A 114 9.71 2.69 -8.70
N PRO A 115 10.38 1.54 -8.83
CA PRO A 115 11.04 0.88 -7.70
C PRO A 115 12.24 1.65 -7.14
N THR A 116 12.66 2.74 -7.79
CA THR A 116 13.68 3.65 -7.27
C THR A 116 13.11 4.72 -6.36
N PHE A 117 11.79 4.97 -6.41
CA PHE A 117 11.07 5.99 -5.63
C PHE A 117 11.64 7.41 -5.78
N TYR A 118 12.33 7.71 -6.89
CA TYR A 118 13.03 8.97 -7.12
C TYR A 118 12.12 10.22 -7.07
N PHE A 119 10.82 10.03 -7.27
CA PHE A 119 9.79 11.08 -7.25
C PHE A 119 9.33 11.46 -5.83
N ILE A 120 9.75 10.70 -4.82
CA ILE A 120 9.44 11.00 -3.41
C ILE A 120 10.45 12.06 -2.89
N PRO A 121 9.98 13.14 -2.25
CA PRO A 121 10.86 14.13 -1.63
C PRO A 121 11.81 13.50 -0.62
N ILE A 122 13.08 13.93 -0.68
CA ILE A 122 14.14 13.44 0.22
C ILE A 122 13.84 13.88 1.66
N ASP A 123 13.93 12.94 2.59
CA ASP A 123 13.75 13.19 4.02
C ASP A 123 14.93 13.95 4.64
N HIS A 124 14.78 14.42 5.88
CA HIS A 124 15.76 15.26 6.60
C HIS A 124 17.16 14.61 6.73
N ASP A 125 17.25 13.29 6.66
CA ASP A 125 18.50 12.55 6.74
C ASP A 125 19.13 12.26 5.36
N GLY A 126 18.60 12.86 4.29
CA GLY A 126 19.08 12.69 2.93
C GLY A 126 18.65 11.36 2.26
N LYS A 127 17.73 10.63 2.87
CA LYS A 127 17.23 9.35 2.34
C LYS A 127 15.83 9.49 1.77
N ILE A 128 15.51 8.62 0.82
CA ILE A 128 14.15 8.45 0.33
C ILE A 128 13.39 7.57 1.34
N ARG A 129 12.28 8.11 1.86
CA ARG A 129 11.37 7.38 2.76
C ARG A 129 9.95 7.53 2.27
N MET A 130 9.22 6.44 2.20
CA MET A 130 7.81 6.41 1.78
C MET A 130 6.89 6.26 2.99
N ASP A 131 7.26 6.89 4.11
CA ASP A 131 6.49 6.84 5.35
C ASP A 131 5.48 8.00 5.40
N PRO A 132 4.17 7.72 5.36
CA PRO A 132 3.14 8.78 5.35
C PRO A 132 3.00 9.52 6.69
N SER A 133 3.71 9.12 7.73
CA SER A 133 3.83 9.92 8.98
C SER A 133 4.88 11.04 8.87
N SER A 134 5.74 10.99 7.85
CA SER A 134 6.75 12.03 7.60
C SER A 134 6.20 13.16 6.74
N LYS A 135 6.48 14.40 7.16
CA LYS A 135 6.12 15.60 6.38
C LYS A 135 6.81 15.69 5.01
N TYR A 136 7.91 14.97 4.79
CA TYR A 136 8.66 15.04 3.53
C TYR A 136 7.94 14.32 2.38
N PRO A 137 7.64 13.02 2.44
CA PRO A 137 6.82 12.37 1.41
C PRO A 137 5.41 12.95 1.32
N MET A 138 4.88 13.49 2.42
CA MET A 138 3.56 14.11 2.47
C MET A 138 3.56 15.58 2.01
N SER A 139 4.72 16.19 1.76
CA SER A 139 4.79 17.63 1.43
C SER A 139 3.96 18.06 0.22
N PRO A 140 3.83 17.30 -0.88
CA PRO A 140 2.92 17.67 -1.96
C PRO A 140 1.44 17.67 -1.53
N LEU A 141 1.06 16.72 -0.69
CA LEU A 141 -0.31 16.59 -0.20
C LEU A 141 -0.66 17.69 0.82
N ILE A 142 0.28 18.01 1.70
CA ILE A 142 0.15 19.13 2.64
C ILE A 142 -0.08 20.43 1.85
N LYS A 143 0.72 20.69 0.82
CA LYS A 143 0.56 21.85 -0.03
C LYS A 143 -0.80 21.91 -0.72
N PHE A 144 -1.32 20.79 -1.20
CA PHE A 144 -2.63 20.72 -1.85
C PHE A 144 -3.79 21.11 -0.92
N VAL A 145 -3.72 20.78 0.35
CA VAL A 145 -4.74 21.20 1.30
C VAL A 145 -4.52 22.64 1.80
N GLU A 146 -3.29 23.08 1.94
CA GLU A 146 -2.94 24.46 2.33
C GLU A 146 -3.41 25.49 1.29
N ASP A 147 -3.22 25.20 -0.01
CA ASP A 147 -3.62 26.10 -1.11
C ASP A 147 -5.11 25.95 -1.49
N GLY A 148 -5.82 25.00 -0.88
CA GLY A 148 -7.25 24.79 -1.09
C GLY A 148 -7.58 24.05 -2.38
N THR A 149 -6.62 23.39 -3.02
CA THR A 149 -6.86 22.53 -4.20
C THR A 149 -7.72 21.32 -3.80
N TYR A 150 -7.45 20.77 -2.61
CA TYR A 150 -8.24 19.69 -1.99
C TYR A 150 -8.60 20.03 -0.55
N ASP A 151 -9.73 19.51 -0.08
CA ASP A 151 -10.18 19.67 1.30
C ASP A 151 -9.52 18.66 2.24
N PHE A 152 -9.18 17.49 1.70
CA PHE A 152 -8.52 16.40 2.40
C PHE A 152 -7.52 15.70 1.48
N ALA A 153 -6.38 15.32 2.02
CA ALA A 153 -5.40 14.53 1.31
C ALA A 153 -4.90 13.37 2.16
N GLY A 154 -4.78 12.18 1.56
CA GLY A 154 -4.31 10.98 2.23
C GLY A 154 -3.27 10.23 1.40
N ALA A 155 -2.39 9.49 2.08
CA ALA A 155 -1.44 8.59 1.44
C ALA A 155 -1.37 7.26 2.17
N SER A 156 -1.02 6.21 1.43
CA SER A 156 -0.57 4.93 1.98
C SER A 156 0.90 4.72 1.63
N ASP A 157 1.62 4.02 2.49
CA ASP A 157 2.98 3.58 2.18
C ASP A 157 2.99 2.47 1.09
N PRO A 158 4.15 2.05 0.58
CA PRO A 158 4.22 1.16 -0.58
C PRO A 158 3.55 -0.21 -0.42
N ASP A 159 3.55 -0.81 0.75
CA ASP A 159 2.85 -2.07 1.03
C ASP A 159 1.45 -1.87 1.66
N ALA A 160 1.06 -0.59 1.82
CA ALA A 160 -0.28 -0.15 2.22
C ALA A 160 -0.73 -0.65 3.62
N ASP A 161 0.21 -0.86 4.54
CA ASP A 161 -0.06 -1.21 5.93
C ASP A 161 -0.08 0.02 6.87
N ARG A 162 0.33 1.19 6.36
CA ARG A 162 0.30 2.49 7.06
C ARG A 162 -0.39 3.54 6.20
N PHE A 163 -0.95 4.54 6.86
CA PHE A 163 -1.54 5.70 6.20
C PHE A 163 -1.19 6.99 6.92
N GLY A 164 -1.33 8.10 6.20
CA GLY A 164 -1.26 9.44 6.75
C GLY A 164 -2.23 10.34 6.02
N CYS A 165 -2.69 11.37 6.69
CA CYS A 165 -3.62 12.33 6.10
C CYS A 165 -3.31 13.76 6.50
N ALA A 166 -3.77 14.69 5.68
CA ALA A 166 -3.63 16.12 5.89
C ALA A 166 -4.94 16.86 5.59
N THR A 167 -5.16 17.93 6.35
CA THR A 167 -6.27 18.88 6.16
C THR A 167 -5.73 20.29 6.24
N LYS A 168 -6.52 21.27 5.77
CA LYS A 168 -6.12 22.69 5.78
C LYS A 168 -5.85 23.20 7.19
N GLU A 169 -6.72 22.86 8.14
CA GLU A 169 -6.61 23.33 9.53
C GLU A 169 -5.60 22.54 10.35
N GLY A 170 -5.50 21.23 10.09
CA GLY A 170 -4.67 20.31 10.89
C GLY A 170 -3.27 20.10 10.32
N GLY A 171 -3.01 20.54 9.07
CA GLY A 171 -1.78 20.16 8.37
C GLY A 171 -1.67 18.63 8.27
N LEU A 172 -0.47 18.08 8.43
CA LEU A 172 -0.26 16.63 8.58
C LEU A 172 -0.79 16.19 9.95
N ILE A 173 -1.82 15.36 9.94
CA ILE A 173 -2.43 14.83 11.16
C ILE A 173 -1.52 13.76 11.77
N ALA A 174 -1.28 13.86 13.09
CA ALA A 174 -0.48 12.86 13.79
C ALA A 174 -1.19 11.49 13.72
N PRO A 175 -0.45 10.36 13.47
CA PRO A 175 -1.05 9.04 13.25
C PRO A 175 -2.00 8.56 14.37
N ASN A 176 -1.76 9.00 15.62
CA ASN A 176 -2.63 8.66 16.75
C ASN A 176 -3.94 9.46 16.80
N HIS A 177 -4.11 10.43 15.90
CA HIS A 177 -5.29 11.30 15.83
C HIS A 177 -6.03 11.18 14.50
N ALA A 178 -5.52 10.35 13.58
CA ALA A 178 -6.07 10.13 12.24
C ALA A 178 -7.10 8.99 12.22
#